data_1b0ac834dd0d6a53f356b9694f2f5f78
#
_entry.id   1b0ac834dd0d6a53f356b9694f2f5f78
#
_cell.length_a   1.000
_cell.length_b   1.000
_cell.length_c   1.000
_cell.angle_alpha   90.00
_cell.angle_beta   90.00
_cell.angle_gamma   90.00
#
_symmetry.space_group_name_H-M   'P 1'
#
loop_
_entity.id
_entity.type
_entity.pdbx_description
1 polymer ?
#
loop_
_entity_poly.entity_id
_entity_poly.type
_entity_poly.pdbx_seq_one_letter_code
_entity_poly.pdbx_strand_id
1 'polypeptide(L)'
;MIRRSLLAALTASALTLGCASAPTPADYAAEKPVLALDQYFNGELVAHGIFTDRSGKVVRRFTVLMKCSWNGDEGVLDEDFTYSDGKKERRVWRLKKHADGRYTGTADDVVGTAQGQAAGNAFQWAYTLRLPVDGKVYEVQFDDWMYLVDERVMLNKAVMSKFGIRLGEVTLAFTKK
;
A
#
# COMPACT_ATOMS: atom_id res chain seq x y z
N MET A 1 -5.33 74.10 16.10
CA MET A 1 -4.56 72.88 16.42
C MET A 1 -5.49 71.68 16.31
N ILE A 2 -5.42 70.97 15.20
CA ILE A 2 -6.27 69.82 14.87
C ILE A 2 -5.43 68.53 15.07
N ARG A 3 -5.72 67.73 16.10
CA ARG A 3 -5.07 66.43 16.30
C ARG A 3 -5.76 65.39 15.41
N ARG A 4 -5.03 64.87 14.43
CA ARG A 4 -5.45 63.73 13.62
C ARG A 4 -5.06 62.45 14.36
N SER A 5 -6.06 61.71 14.81
CA SER A 5 -5.93 60.34 15.35
C SER A 5 -5.91 59.36 14.16
N LEU A 6 -4.76 58.69 13.93
CA LEU A 6 -4.66 57.53 13.01
C LEU A 6 -5.11 56.28 13.75
N LEU A 7 -6.23 55.71 13.38
CA LEU A 7 -6.61 54.36 13.74
C LEU A 7 -5.87 53.37 12.80
N ALA A 8 -4.95 52.64 13.34
CA ALA A 8 -4.35 51.49 12.65
C ALA A 8 -5.27 50.25 12.81
N ALA A 9 -5.90 49.85 11.72
CA ALA A 9 -6.67 48.61 11.66
C ALA A 9 -5.74 47.43 11.51
N LEU A 10 -5.56 46.62 12.57
CA LEU A 10 -4.88 45.33 12.52
C LEU A 10 -5.83 44.29 11.91
N THR A 11 -5.62 43.95 10.63
CA THR A 11 -6.27 42.80 10.01
C THR A 11 -5.56 41.51 10.45
N ALA A 12 -6.18 40.77 11.36
CA ALA A 12 -5.75 39.44 11.74
C ALA A 12 -6.12 38.44 10.61
N SER A 13 -5.16 38.05 9.81
CA SER A 13 -5.30 36.94 8.87
C SER A 13 -5.35 35.63 9.62
N ALA A 14 -6.55 35.04 9.75
CA ALA A 14 -6.72 33.70 10.27
C ALA A 14 -6.14 32.71 9.29
N LEU A 15 -4.97 32.14 9.57
CA LEU A 15 -4.40 30.98 8.91
C LEU A 15 -5.27 29.76 9.24
N THR A 16 -6.19 29.41 8.34
CA THR A 16 -6.89 28.12 8.41
C THR A 16 -5.88 27.01 8.09
N LEU A 17 -5.31 26.39 9.10
CA LEU A 17 -4.60 25.12 8.99
C LEU A 17 -5.64 24.05 8.58
N GLY A 18 -5.82 23.87 7.28
CA GLY A 18 -6.60 22.77 6.74
C GLY A 18 -5.87 21.47 7.09
N CYS A 19 -6.40 20.69 8.03
CA CYS A 19 -5.99 19.30 8.21
C CYS A 19 -6.38 18.55 6.92
N ALA A 20 -5.42 18.28 6.03
CA ALA A 20 -5.64 17.36 4.93
C ALA A 20 -5.91 15.97 5.55
N SER A 21 -7.10 15.42 5.32
CA SER A 21 -7.41 14.03 5.68
C SER A 21 -6.52 13.08 4.85
N ALA A 22 -6.16 11.92 5.43
CA ALA A 22 -5.49 10.87 4.65
C ALA A 22 -6.40 10.44 3.49
N PRO A 23 -5.81 10.08 2.32
CA PRO A 23 -6.58 9.63 1.17
C PRO A 23 -7.35 8.34 1.50
N THR A 24 -8.50 8.17 0.87
CA THR A 24 -9.34 6.98 0.92
C THR A 24 -9.49 6.39 -0.48
N PRO A 25 -9.84 5.11 -0.65
CA PRO A 25 -10.10 4.55 -1.98
C PRO A 25 -11.17 5.34 -2.77
N ALA A 26 -12.16 5.91 -2.10
CA ALA A 26 -13.22 6.68 -2.73
C ALA A 26 -12.70 7.93 -3.49
N ASP A 27 -11.59 8.51 -3.06
CA ASP A 27 -10.97 9.67 -3.73
C ASP A 27 -10.48 9.34 -5.15
N TYR A 28 -10.29 8.05 -5.46
CA TYR A 28 -9.83 7.54 -6.76
C TYR A 28 -10.96 6.95 -7.62
N ALA A 29 -12.21 7.01 -7.18
CA ALA A 29 -13.33 6.30 -7.83
C ALA A 29 -13.53 6.67 -9.31
N ALA A 30 -13.17 7.90 -9.72
CA ALA A 30 -13.25 8.36 -11.10
C ALA A 30 -12.02 8.05 -11.96
N GLU A 31 -10.92 7.59 -11.33
CA GLU A 31 -9.63 7.38 -12.00
C GLU A 31 -9.61 6.13 -12.88
N LYS A 32 -8.82 6.18 -13.95
CA LYS A 32 -8.67 5.12 -14.95
C LYS A 32 -7.20 4.76 -15.14
N PRO A 33 -6.91 3.50 -15.58
CA PRO A 33 -7.84 2.39 -15.83
C PRO A 33 -8.42 1.84 -14.52
N VAL A 34 -9.62 1.25 -14.55
CA VAL A 34 -10.22 0.66 -13.34
C VAL A 34 -9.47 -0.60 -12.94
N LEU A 35 -9.02 -0.66 -11.70
CA LEU A 35 -8.33 -1.82 -11.13
C LEU A 35 -9.35 -2.89 -10.68
N ALA A 36 -9.31 -4.05 -11.33
CA ALA A 36 -9.95 -5.27 -10.89
C ALA A 36 -8.86 -6.29 -10.53
N LEU A 37 -8.73 -6.64 -9.24
CA LEU A 37 -7.65 -7.50 -8.77
C LEU A 37 -7.68 -8.87 -9.42
N ASP A 38 -8.87 -9.43 -9.61
CA ASP A 38 -9.11 -10.72 -10.27
C ASP A 38 -8.72 -10.75 -11.75
N GLN A 39 -8.64 -9.59 -12.40
CA GLN A 39 -8.13 -9.45 -13.76
C GLN A 39 -6.63 -9.14 -13.80
N TYR A 40 -6.20 -8.23 -12.92
CA TYR A 40 -4.78 -7.84 -12.89
C TYR A 40 -3.89 -8.96 -12.36
N PHE A 41 -4.19 -9.50 -11.18
CA PHE A 41 -3.49 -10.63 -10.58
C PHE A 41 -4.03 -11.96 -11.08
N ASN A 42 -3.96 -12.17 -12.39
CA ASN A 42 -4.31 -13.43 -13.04
C ASN A 42 -3.25 -13.78 -14.10
N GLY A 43 -2.63 -14.95 -13.97
CA GLY A 43 -1.47 -15.36 -14.75
C GLY A 43 -0.15 -15.05 -14.04
N GLU A 44 0.91 -14.81 -14.82
CA GLU A 44 2.25 -14.54 -14.31
C GLU A 44 2.55 -13.05 -14.25
N LEU A 45 3.13 -12.61 -13.15
CA LEU A 45 3.64 -11.26 -12.95
C LEU A 45 5.08 -11.30 -12.42
N VAL A 46 5.79 -10.21 -12.62
CA VAL A 46 7.04 -9.92 -11.91
C VAL A 46 6.91 -8.59 -11.19
N ALA A 47 7.38 -8.54 -9.95
CA ALA A 47 7.50 -7.29 -9.22
C ALA A 47 8.96 -7.02 -8.85
N HIS A 48 9.35 -5.75 -8.91
CA HIS A 48 10.64 -5.28 -8.45
C HIS A 48 10.42 -4.29 -7.32
N GLY A 49 11.12 -4.49 -6.21
CA GLY A 49 10.88 -3.70 -5.02
C GLY A 49 12.11 -3.29 -4.25
N ILE A 50 11.93 -2.24 -3.49
CA ILE A 50 12.88 -1.76 -2.50
C ILE A 50 12.20 -1.67 -1.14
N PHE A 51 12.97 -1.91 -0.09
CA PHE A 51 12.61 -1.58 1.26
C PHE A 51 13.49 -0.39 1.72
N THR A 52 12.85 0.66 2.22
CA THR A 52 13.52 1.81 2.83
C THR A 52 13.27 1.82 4.34
N ASP A 53 14.30 2.16 5.11
CA ASP A 53 14.16 2.40 6.53
C ASP A 53 13.46 3.73 6.84
N ARG A 54 13.33 4.05 8.11
CA ARG A 54 12.67 5.26 8.59
C ARG A 54 13.34 6.56 8.10
N SER A 55 14.64 6.52 7.77
CA SER A 55 15.38 7.65 7.24
C SER A 55 15.22 7.86 5.74
N GLY A 56 14.58 6.90 5.04
CA GLY A 56 14.47 6.87 3.59
C GLY A 56 15.63 6.16 2.89
N LYS A 57 16.60 5.60 3.64
CA LYS A 57 17.70 4.83 3.07
C LYS A 57 17.20 3.47 2.55
N VAL A 58 17.55 3.14 1.32
CA VAL A 58 17.30 1.80 0.77
C VAL A 58 18.19 0.79 1.50
N VAL A 59 17.58 -0.14 2.21
CA VAL A 59 18.27 -1.18 3.00
C VAL A 59 18.19 -2.55 2.36
N ARG A 60 17.21 -2.78 1.46
CA ARG A 60 17.05 -4.06 0.77
C ARG A 60 16.36 -3.86 -0.57
N ARG A 61 16.78 -4.63 -1.58
CA ARG A 61 16.11 -4.73 -2.90
C ARG A 61 15.63 -6.17 -3.07
N PHE A 62 14.59 -6.38 -3.86
CA PHE A 62 14.08 -7.71 -4.12
C PHE A 62 13.29 -7.79 -5.42
N THR A 63 13.17 -9.00 -5.94
CA THR A 63 12.30 -9.37 -7.05
C THR A 63 11.30 -10.40 -6.55
N VAL A 64 10.06 -10.33 -7.03
CA VAL A 64 9.02 -11.32 -6.76
C VAL A 64 8.54 -11.90 -8.08
N LEU A 65 8.61 -13.20 -8.22
CA LEU A 65 7.92 -13.92 -9.30
C LEU A 65 6.58 -14.38 -8.75
N MET A 66 5.51 -14.04 -9.45
CA MET A 66 4.16 -14.32 -8.99
C MET A 66 3.43 -15.22 -9.97
N LYS A 67 2.75 -16.23 -9.43
CA LYS A 67 1.77 -17.05 -10.14
C LYS A 67 0.42 -16.84 -9.48
N CYS A 68 -0.48 -16.23 -10.23
CA CYS A 68 -1.76 -15.80 -9.71
C CYS A 68 -2.90 -16.50 -10.44
N SER A 69 -3.93 -16.88 -9.71
CA SER A 69 -5.13 -17.53 -10.28
C SER A 69 -6.37 -17.15 -9.49
N TRP A 70 -7.50 -17.15 -10.19
CA TRP A 70 -8.82 -16.89 -9.60
C TRP A 70 -9.82 -17.96 -10.03
N ASN A 71 -10.69 -18.32 -9.10
CA ASN A 71 -11.85 -19.16 -9.35
C ASN A 71 -13.09 -18.48 -8.73
N GLY A 72 -13.90 -17.84 -9.56
CA GLY A 72 -14.99 -16.99 -9.10
C GLY A 72 -14.44 -15.84 -8.24
N ASP A 73 -14.87 -15.76 -6.99
CA ASP A 73 -14.46 -14.72 -6.04
C ASP A 73 -13.21 -15.09 -5.21
N GLU A 74 -12.63 -16.26 -5.43
CA GLU A 74 -11.48 -16.75 -4.68
C GLU A 74 -10.20 -16.65 -5.51
N GLY A 75 -9.19 -15.96 -4.97
CA GLY A 75 -7.89 -15.75 -5.59
C GLY A 75 -6.73 -16.36 -4.81
N VAL A 76 -5.72 -16.80 -5.54
CA VAL A 76 -4.45 -17.24 -4.98
C VAL A 76 -3.32 -16.46 -5.65
N LEU A 77 -2.49 -15.79 -4.84
CA LEU A 77 -1.26 -15.15 -5.30
C LEU A 77 -0.08 -15.91 -4.67
N ASP A 78 0.65 -16.64 -5.50
CA ASP A 78 1.83 -17.42 -5.10
C ASP A 78 3.07 -16.61 -5.46
N GLU A 79 3.82 -16.17 -4.45
CA GLU A 79 4.88 -15.16 -4.52
C GLU A 79 6.22 -15.76 -4.13
N ASP A 80 7.16 -15.86 -5.08
CA ASP A 80 8.54 -16.27 -4.85
C ASP A 80 9.47 -15.04 -4.79
N PHE A 81 9.92 -14.69 -3.60
CA PHE A 81 10.83 -13.57 -3.33
C PHE A 81 12.29 -13.97 -3.49
N THR A 82 13.07 -13.11 -4.12
CA THR A 82 14.53 -13.18 -4.14
C THR A 82 15.10 -11.82 -3.75
N TYR A 83 15.81 -11.80 -2.63
CA TYR A 83 16.38 -10.58 -2.06
C TYR A 83 17.82 -10.34 -2.52
N SER A 84 18.28 -9.08 -2.43
CA SER A 84 19.64 -8.67 -2.83
C SER A 84 20.77 -9.30 -2.01
N ASP A 85 20.48 -9.88 -0.84
CA ASP A 85 21.38 -10.65 0.01
C ASP A 85 21.38 -12.16 -0.33
N GLY A 86 20.65 -12.56 -1.37
CA GLY A 86 20.51 -13.95 -1.81
C GLY A 86 19.46 -14.76 -1.05
N LYS A 87 18.85 -14.21 0.00
CA LYS A 87 17.76 -14.88 0.72
C LYS A 87 16.56 -15.06 -0.20
N LYS A 88 15.86 -16.17 -0.04
CA LYS A 88 14.61 -16.49 -0.73
C LYS A 88 13.49 -16.70 0.28
N GLU A 89 12.32 -16.26 -0.04
CA GLU A 89 11.10 -16.47 0.75
C GLU A 89 9.94 -16.75 -0.21
N ARG A 90 8.92 -17.44 0.28
CA ARG A 90 7.67 -17.66 -0.44
C ARG A 90 6.52 -17.24 0.44
N ARG A 91 5.54 -16.55 -0.17
CA ARG A 91 4.26 -16.20 0.46
C ARG A 91 3.14 -16.61 -0.47
N VAL A 92 2.07 -17.14 0.09
CA VAL A 92 0.85 -17.46 -0.65
C VAL A 92 -0.30 -16.72 -0.02
N TRP A 93 -0.81 -15.72 -0.73
CA TRP A 93 -2.07 -15.07 -0.37
C TRP A 93 -3.25 -15.89 -0.87
N ARG A 94 -4.25 -16.00 -0.02
CA ARG A 94 -5.59 -16.48 -0.36
C ARG A 94 -6.56 -15.33 -0.20
N LEU A 95 -7.13 -14.89 -1.31
CA LEU A 95 -7.97 -13.70 -1.38
C LEU A 95 -9.42 -14.08 -1.57
N LYS A 96 -10.32 -13.24 -1.08
CA LYS A 96 -11.74 -13.28 -1.39
C LYS A 96 -12.23 -11.91 -1.83
N LYS A 97 -12.86 -11.84 -2.99
CA LYS A 97 -13.55 -10.66 -3.53
C LYS A 97 -14.97 -10.62 -2.97
N HIS A 98 -15.43 -9.44 -2.60
CA HIS A 98 -16.80 -9.19 -2.16
C HIS A 98 -17.54 -8.32 -3.18
N ALA A 99 -18.87 -8.43 -3.24
CA ALA A 99 -19.70 -7.74 -4.23
C ALA A 99 -19.63 -6.20 -4.16
N ASP A 100 -19.23 -5.65 -3.02
CA ASP A 100 -19.13 -4.21 -2.75
C ASP A 100 -17.73 -3.62 -3.05
N GLY A 101 -16.87 -4.37 -3.76
CA GLY A 101 -15.50 -3.95 -4.10
C GLY A 101 -14.49 -4.11 -2.96
N ARG A 102 -14.90 -4.68 -1.82
CA ARG A 102 -13.98 -5.07 -0.75
C ARG A 102 -13.29 -6.39 -1.09
N TYR A 103 -12.13 -6.56 -0.49
CA TYR A 103 -11.36 -7.80 -0.54
C TYR A 103 -10.91 -8.17 0.86
N THR A 104 -10.84 -9.46 1.12
CA THR A 104 -10.23 -10.02 2.33
C THR A 104 -9.17 -11.03 1.92
N GLY A 105 -8.19 -11.27 2.78
CA GLY A 105 -7.16 -12.25 2.48
C GLY A 105 -6.39 -12.72 3.69
N THR A 106 -5.75 -13.88 3.53
CA THR A 106 -4.89 -14.50 4.53
C THR A 106 -3.58 -14.97 3.90
N ALA A 107 -2.52 -14.99 4.68
CA ALA A 107 -1.25 -15.64 4.37
C ALA A 107 -0.66 -16.17 5.69
N ASP A 108 0.31 -17.10 5.61
CA ASP A 108 0.84 -17.79 6.80
C ASP A 108 1.54 -16.84 7.79
N ASP A 109 2.14 -15.77 7.27
CA ASP A 109 2.82 -14.74 8.04
C ASP A 109 1.93 -13.53 8.40
N VAL A 110 0.64 -13.55 8.03
CA VAL A 110 -0.34 -12.51 8.35
C VAL A 110 -1.13 -12.87 9.61
N VAL A 111 -1.34 -11.90 10.46
CA VAL A 111 -2.15 -12.02 11.69
C VAL A 111 -3.62 -11.80 11.33
N GLY A 112 -4.44 -12.83 11.51
CA GLY A 112 -5.86 -12.75 11.21
C GLY A 112 -6.15 -12.59 9.71
N THR A 113 -7.01 -11.65 9.37
CA THR A 113 -7.49 -11.40 8.00
C THR A 113 -7.15 -9.98 7.57
N ALA A 114 -6.42 -9.87 6.46
CA ALA A 114 -6.19 -8.60 5.79
C ALA A 114 -7.48 -8.06 5.16
N GLN A 115 -7.61 -6.74 5.09
CA GLN A 115 -8.79 -6.05 4.60
C GLN A 115 -8.38 -5.03 3.54
N GLY A 116 -9.15 -4.89 2.47
CA GLY A 116 -8.90 -3.88 1.48
C GLY A 116 -10.09 -3.50 0.65
N GLN A 117 -9.93 -2.41 -0.08
CA GLN A 117 -10.95 -1.87 -0.98
C GLN A 117 -10.33 -1.31 -2.25
N ALA A 118 -10.95 -1.65 -3.38
CA ALA A 118 -10.64 -1.07 -4.68
C ALA A 118 -11.63 0.03 -5.03
N ALA A 119 -11.14 1.12 -5.63
CA ALA A 119 -11.97 2.14 -6.26
C ALA A 119 -11.16 2.84 -7.38
N GLY A 120 -11.77 2.97 -8.56
CA GLY A 120 -11.06 3.49 -9.73
C GLY A 120 -9.80 2.71 -10.03
N ASN A 121 -8.66 3.38 -10.13
CA ASN A 121 -7.36 2.76 -10.38
C ASN A 121 -6.59 2.37 -9.11
N ALA A 122 -7.17 2.58 -7.92
CA ALA A 122 -6.50 2.38 -6.65
C ALA A 122 -7.06 1.18 -5.88
N PHE A 123 -6.19 0.55 -5.07
CA PHE A 123 -6.53 -0.45 -4.08
C PHE A 123 -5.74 -0.18 -2.81
N GLN A 124 -6.43 -0.08 -1.69
CA GLN A 124 -5.80 -0.01 -0.38
C GLN A 124 -5.94 -1.35 0.33
N TRP A 125 -4.87 -1.80 0.97
CA TRP A 125 -4.77 -3.07 1.65
C TRP A 125 -4.15 -2.89 3.03
N ALA A 126 -4.83 -3.30 4.09
CA ALA A 126 -4.36 -3.17 5.46
C ALA A 126 -4.21 -4.54 6.13
N TYR A 127 -3.05 -4.80 6.72
CA TYR A 127 -2.77 -6.07 7.40
C TYR A 127 -1.67 -5.93 8.45
N THR A 128 -1.57 -6.93 9.33
CA THR A 128 -0.48 -7.08 10.28
C THR A 128 0.36 -8.29 9.89
N LEU A 129 1.66 -8.08 9.74
CA LEU A 129 2.62 -9.11 9.34
C LEU A 129 3.50 -9.53 10.53
N ARG A 130 3.77 -10.83 10.67
CA ARG A 130 4.78 -11.37 11.57
C ARG A 130 6.13 -11.35 10.90
N LEU A 131 7.02 -10.45 11.33
CA LEU A 131 8.37 -10.32 10.79
C LEU A 131 9.40 -10.95 11.74
N PRO A 132 10.13 -11.98 11.33
CA PRO A 132 11.27 -12.47 12.08
C PRO A 132 12.47 -11.54 11.89
N VAL A 133 12.98 -10.97 13.00
CA VAL A 133 14.14 -10.10 13.03
C VAL A 133 15.01 -10.53 14.22
N ASP A 134 16.26 -10.92 13.97
CA ASP A 134 17.24 -11.30 14.98
C ASP A 134 16.70 -12.34 15.99
N GLY A 135 16.01 -13.36 15.49
CA GLY A 135 15.45 -14.46 16.30
C GLY A 135 14.20 -14.11 17.11
N LYS A 136 13.65 -12.90 16.94
CA LYS A 136 12.38 -12.46 17.53
C LYS A 136 11.36 -12.23 16.42
N VAL A 137 10.07 -12.42 16.74
CA VAL A 137 8.96 -12.14 15.83
C VAL A 137 8.30 -10.83 16.25
N TYR A 138 8.19 -9.90 15.31
CA TYR A 138 7.52 -8.62 15.50
C TYR A 138 6.25 -8.56 14.65
N GLU A 139 5.16 -8.15 15.27
CA GLU A 139 3.94 -7.80 14.54
C GLU A 139 4.04 -6.35 14.07
N VAL A 140 3.92 -6.15 12.75
CA VAL A 140 4.10 -4.86 12.07
C VAL A 140 2.87 -4.60 11.21
N GLN A 141 2.26 -3.42 11.36
CA GLN A 141 1.12 -2.98 10.57
C GLN A 141 1.59 -2.46 9.22
N PHE A 142 0.87 -2.85 8.18
CA PHE A 142 1.04 -2.37 6.81
C PHE A 142 -0.20 -1.60 6.37
N ASP A 143 0.01 -0.40 5.86
CA ASP A 143 -0.94 0.36 5.05
C ASP A 143 -0.39 0.41 3.63
N ASP A 144 -1.00 -0.37 2.76
CA ASP A 144 -0.46 -0.76 1.47
C ASP A 144 -1.37 -0.24 0.35
N TRP A 145 -0.84 0.64 -0.48
CA TRP A 145 -1.54 1.27 -1.57
C TRP A 145 -1.00 0.82 -2.92
N MET A 146 -1.89 0.41 -3.80
CA MET A 146 -1.58 0.02 -5.17
C MET A 146 -2.33 0.91 -6.15
N TYR A 147 -1.64 1.31 -7.23
CA TYR A 147 -2.17 2.20 -8.25
C TYR A 147 -1.90 1.62 -9.63
N LEU A 148 -2.96 1.27 -10.35
CA LEU A 148 -2.86 0.79 -11.71
C LEU A 148 -2.51 1.96 -12.63
N VAL A 149 -1.35 1.90 -13.30
CA VAL A 149 -0.85 2.95 -14.18
C VAL A 149 -1.38 2.72 -15.61
N ASP A 150 -1.29 1.48 -16.07
CA ASP A 150 -1.82 1.00 -17.34
C ASP A 150 -2.20 -0.48 -17.20
N GLU A 151 -2.58 -1.15 -18.30
CA GLU A 151 -3.05 -2.55 -18.28
C GLU A 151 -1.98 -3.54 -17.77
N ARG A 152 -0.69 -3.16 -17.78
CA ARG A 152 0.43 -4.02 -17.43
C ARG A 152 1.16 -3.61 -16.17
N VAL A 153 1.20 -2.32 -15.85
CA VAL A 153 2.03 -1.77 -14.77
C VAL A 153 1.17 -1.26 -13.63
N MET A 154 1.49 -1.72 -12.43
CA MET A 154 0.90 -1.23 -11.18
C MET A 154 2.01 -0.85 -10.20
N LEU A 155 1.91 0.33 -9.62
CA LEU A 155 2.81 0.80 -8.58
C LEU A 155 2.22 0.55 -7.20
N ASN A 156 3.09 0.21 -6.26
CA ASN A 156 2.72 -0.05 -4.89
C ASN A 156 3.60 0.72 -3.93
N LYS A 157 2.98 1.20 -2.88
CA LYS A 157 3.62 1.88 -1.77
C LYS A 157 2.99 1.42 -0.46
N ALA A 158 3.76 0.69 0.36
CA ALA A 158 3.32 0.17 1.64
C ALA A 158 4.09 0.81 2.79
N VAL A 159 3.40 1.48 3.69
CA VAL A 159 3.99 2.04 4.92
C VAL A 159 3.94 1.00 6.03
N MET A 160 5.09 0.76 6.63
CA MET A 160 5.24 -0.13 7.78
C MET A 160 5.24 0.67 9.07
N SER A 161 4.43 0.26 10.04
CA SER A 161 4.37 0.89 11.35
C SER A 161 4.22 -0.11 12.49
N LYS A 162 4.62 0.31 13.70
CA LYS A 162 4.38 -0.40 14.95
C LYS A 162 4.07 0.60 16.05
N PHE A 163 2.97 0.38 16.77
CA PHE A 163 2.49 1.31 17.80
C PHE A 163 2.33 2.76 17.28
N GLY A 164 1.87 2.92 16.02
CA GLY A 164 1.73 4.22 15.38
C GLY A 164 3.04 4.88 14.89
N ILE A 165 4.20 4.25 15.12
CA ILE A 165 5.50 4.77 14.70
C ILE A 165 5.86 4.15 13.35
N ARG A 166 6.13 4.97 12.32
CA ARG A 166 6.62 4.51 11.01
C ARG A 166 8.00 3.87 11.18
N LEU A 167 8.15 2.65 10.66
CA LEU A 167 9.41 1.89 10.67
C LEU A 167 10.15 1.97 9.34
N GLY A 168 9.42 2.06 8.25
CA GLY A 168 9.96 2.07 6.90
C GLY A 168 8.85 2.00 5.86
N GLU A 169 9.25 1.75 4.63
CA GLU A 169 8.35 1.71 3.48
C GLU A 169 8.81 0.66 2.47
N VAL A 170 7.87 -0.02 1.88
CA VAL A 170 8.09 -0.87 0.70
C VAL A 170 7.54 -0.15 -0.52
N THR A 171 8.32 -0.08 -1.58
CA THR A 171 7.87 0.39 -2.89
C THR A 171 8.08 -0.73 -3.89
N LEU A 172 7.03 -1.05 -4.68
CA LEU A 172 7.07 -2.06 -5.73
C LEU A 172 6.55 -1.51 -7.05
N ALA A 173 7.08 -2.07 -8.13
CA ALA A 173 6.49 -1.98 -9.45
C ALA A 173 6.15 -3.40 -9.91
N PHE A 174 4.87 -3.69 -10.08
CA PHE A 174 4.38 -4.92 -10.67
C PHE A 174 4.28 -4.76 -12.18
N THR A 175 4.65 -5.82 -12.90
CA THR A 175 4.51 -5.89 -14.36
C THR A 175 3.89 -7.22 -14.75
N LYS A 176 2.78 -7.17 -15.44
CA LYS A 176 2.11 -8.34 -16.01
C LYS A 176 2.89 -8.85 -17.22
N LYS A 177 3.14 -10.17 -17.27
CA LYS A 177 3.81 -10.82 -18.41
C LYS A 177 2.88 -11.04 -19.60
#